data_9516ce01b3153b4d14c37f6a4a8c9e3c
#
_entry.id   9516ce01b3153b4d14c37f6a4a8c9e3c
#
_cell.length_a   1.000
_cell.length_b   1.000
_cell.length_c   1.000
_cell.angle_alpha   90.00
_cell.angle_beta   90.00
_cell.angle_gamma   90.00
#
_symmetry.space_group_name_H-M   'P 1'
#
loop_
_entity.id
_entity.type
_entity.pdbx_description
1 polymer ?
#
loop_
_entity_poly.entity_id
_entity_poly.type
_entity_poly.pdbx_seq_one_letter_code
_entity_poly.pdbx_strand_id
1 'polypeptide(L)'
;IVLHQRGSHVPYGALLQPQDKVFGEANIVDKYDNTIHKTDQMIQTVFEQLQKQPDGNWLFAYTSDHGQYVRQDTYNQGTVQPDSYLVPLVLYSPDKVVQQAANQAFVPCEIAFHQQLSTFLIHTLGYDMPVSGCSEGSVTGNLITGDAGSLNIRDGKAEYVYPQ
;
A
#
# COMPACT_ATOMS: atom_id res chain seq x y z
N ILE A 1 8.25 -7.60 -13.59
CA ILE A 1 7.47 -6.49 -14.19
C ILE A 1 7.02 -5.60 -13.04
N VAL A 2 7.22 -4.29 -13.18
CA VAL A 2 6.67 -3.28 -12.25
C VAL A 2 5.62 -2.48 -13.00
N LEU A 3 4.42 -2.40 -12.43
CA LEU A 3 3.34 -1.58 -12.95
C LEU A 3 3.17 -0.40 -11.98
N HIS A 4 3.54 0.80 -12.43
CA HIS A 4 3.32 2.02 -11.67
C HIS A 4 2.08 2.73 -12.21
N GLN A 5 1.06 2.83 -11.37
CA GLN A 5 -0.17 3.54 -11.72
C GLN A 5 -0.29 4.84 -10.91
N ARG A 6 -1.02 5.79 -11.45
CA ARG A 6 -1.32 7.03 -10.74
C ARG A 6 -2.22 6.80 -9.53
N GLY A 7 -3.03 5.75 -9.55
CA GLY A 7 -3.94 5.39 -8.47
C GLY A 7 -4.88 6.53 -8.07
N SER A 8 -5.03 6.69 -6.76
CA SER A 8 -5.93 7.68 -6.16
C SER A 8 -5.29 9.06 -5.93
N HIS A 9 -4.36 9.46 -6.81
CA HIS A 9 -3.73 10.78 -6.75
C HIS A 9 -4.71 11.90 -7.14
N VAL A 10 -4.64 13.01 -6.44
CA VAL A 10 -5.41 14.23 -6.75
C VAL A 10 -5.04 14.84 -8.11
N PRO A 11 -5.96 15.53 -8.80
CA PRO A 11 -7.38 15.64 -8.49
C PRO A 11 -8.12 14.34 -8.76
N TYR A 12 -8.91 13.88 -7.77
CA TYR A 12 -9.74 12.68 -7.91
C TYR A 12 -10.71 12.86 -9.07
N GLY A 13 -10.93 11.86 -9.83
CA GLY A 13 -11.84 11.90 -10.96
C GLY A 13 -11.23 12.33 -12.30
N ALA A 14 -10.01 12.89 -12.32
CA ALA A 14 -9.36 13.33 -13.57
C ALA A 14 -9.16 12.21 -14.60
N LEU A 15 -9.04 10.97 -14.14
CA LEU A 15 -8.84 9.78 -14.98
C LEU A 15 -10.04 8.82 -14.97
N LEU A 16 -11.13 9.21 -14.30
CA LEU A 16 -12.34 8.39 -14.23
C LEU A 16 -13.22 8.61 -15.47
N GLN A 17 -13.70 7.51 -16.00
CA GLN A 17 -14.76 7.53 -17.02
C GLN A 17 -16.14 7.52 -16.33
N PRO A 18 -17.24 7.87 -17.00
CA PRO A 18 -18.57 7.88 -16.38
C PRO A 18 -18.93 6.56 -15.68
N GLN A 19 -18.55 5.42 -16.26
CA GLN A 19 -18.80 4.09 -15.69
C GLN A 19 -18.00 3.79 -14.41
N ASP A 20 -16.91 4.52 -14.15
CA ASP A 20 -16.09 4.34 -12.96
C ASP A 20 -16.69 5.02 -11.71
N LYS A 21 -17.72 5.89 -11.90
CA LYS A 21 -18.29 6.76 -10.87
C LYS A 21 -19.44 6.09 -10.11
N VAL A 22 -19.19 4.91 -9.59
CA VAL A 22 -20.22 4.05 -8.97
C VAL A 22 -20.71 4.58 -7.61
N PHE A 23 -19.90 5.38 -6.93
CA PHE A 23 -20.24 5.98 -5.63
C PHE A 23 -20.78 7.42 -5.75
N GLY A 24 -20.94 7.93 -6.99
CA GLY A 24 -21.32 9.33 -7.21
C GLY A 24 -20.16 10.30 -7.16
N GLU A 25 -20.46 11.60 -7.04
CA GLU A 25 -19.44 12.68 -7.03
C GLU A 25 -19.85 13.85 -6.11
N ALA A 26 -20.72 13.59 -5.13
CA ALA A 26 -21.31 14.65 -4.31
C ALA A 26 -20.25 15.31 -3.39
N ASN A 27 -19.26 14.57 -2.95
CA ASN A 27 -18.20 15.05 -2.06
C ASN A 27 -16.83 14.44 -2.43
N ILE A 28 -15.81 14.79 -1.66
CA ILE A 28 -14.43 14.33 -1.93
C ILE A 28 -14.27 12.82 -1.68
N VAL A 29 -14.96 12.27 -0.66
CA VAL A 29 -14.91 10.84 -0.35
C VAL A 29 -15.46 10.02 -1.51
N ASP A 30 -16.65 10.39 -2.06
CA ASP A 30 -17.23 9.68 -3.20
C ASP A 30 -16.26 9.62 -4.39
N LYS A 31 -15.60 10.77 -4.67
CA LYS A 31 -14.62 10.85 -5.77
C LYS A 31 -13.38 10.00 -5.48
N TYR A 32 -12.90 9.99 -4.24
CA TYR A 32 -11.79 9.15 -3.82
C TYR A 32 -12.15 7.67 -3.92
N ASP A 33 -13.31 7.26 -3.42
CA ASP A 33 -13.78 5.88 -3.44
C ASP A 33 -13.93 5.34 -4.87
N ASN A 34 -14.36 6.16 -5.82
CA ASN A 34 -14.38 5.81 -7.24
C ASN A 34 -12.96 5.51 -7.76
N THR A 35 -11.92 6.21 -7.30
CA THR A 35 -10.53 5.94 -7.70
C THR A 35 -10.02 4.64 -7.08
N ILE A 36 -10.41 4.33 -5.85
CA ILE A 36 -10.09 3.05 -5.18
C ILE A 36 -10.78 1.90 -5.92
N HIS A 37 -12.05 2.04 -6.27
CA HIS A 37 -12.78 1.04 -7.05
C HIS A 37 -12.11 0.77 -8.40
N LYS A 38 -11.67 1.80 -9.10
CA LYS A 38 -10.94 1.66 -10.37
C LYS A 38 -9.61 0.93 -10.18
N THR A 39 -8.91 1.21 -9.09
CA THR A 39 -7.68 0.50 -8.73
C THR A 39 -7.95 -0.98 -8.48
N ASP A 40 -9.03 -1.32 -7.75
CA ASP A 40 -9.44 -2.69 -7.49
C ASP A 40 -9.74 -3.47 -8.79
N GLN A 41 -10.47 -2.85 -9.72
CA GLN A 41 -10.71 -3.44 -11.06
C GLN A 41 -9.42 -3.70 -11.83
N MET A 42 -8.43 -2.81 -11.74
CA MET A 42 -7.13 -3.01 -12.38
C MET A 42 -6.38 -4.18 -11.73
N ILE A 43 -6.37 -4.25 -10.39
CA ILE A 43 -5.77 -5.37 -9.64
C ILE A 43 -6.41 -6.68 -10.05
N GLN A 44 -7.75 -6.73 -10.11
CA GLN A 44 -8.48 -7.90 -10.56
C GLN A 44 -8.05 -8.33 -11.97
N THR A 45 -7.97 -7.39 -12.91
CA THR A 45 -7.56 -7.66 -14.29
C THR A 45 -6.15 -8.26 -14.36
N VAL A 46 -5.20 -7.71 -13.62
CA VAL A 46 -3.81 -8.23 -13.56
C VAL A 46 -3.81 -9.63 -12.95
N PHE A 47 -4.53 -9.83 -11.85
CA PHE A 47 -4.60 -11.09 -11.14
C PHE A 47 -5.19 -12.21 -12.01
N GLU A 48 -6.27 -11.93 -12.74
CA GLU A 48 -6.89 -12.87 -13.68
C GLU A 48 -5.94 -13.28 -14.83
N GLN A 49 -5.05 -12.38 -15.28
CA GLN A 49 -4.03 -12.72 -16.28
C GLN A 49 -2.92 -13.59 -15.69
N LEU A 50 -2.51 -13.33 -14.45
CA LEU A 50 -1.53 -14.15 -13.75
C LEU A 50 -2.04 -15.57 -13.50
N GLN A 51 -3.32 -15.73 -13.14
CA GLN A 51 -3.93 -17.03 -12.92
C GLN A 51 -3.95 -17.92 -14.18
N LYS A 52 -3.85 -17.33 -15.39
CA LYS A 52 -3.78 -18.06 -16.65
C LYS A 52 -2.37 -18.59 -16.97
N GLN A 53 -1.35 -18.20 -16.17
CA GLN A 53 0.01 -18.69 -16.37
C GLN A 53 0.12 -20.14 -15.91
N PRO A 54 0.51 -21.06 -16.80
CA PRO A 54 0.41 -22.50 -16.53
C PRO A 54 1.49 -23.01 -15.57
N ASP A 55 2.61 -22.32 -15.47
CA ASP A 55 3.76 -22.75 -14.66
C ASP A 55 3.60 -22.41 -13.17
N GLY A 56 2.67 -21.53 -12.82
CA GLY A 56 2.45 -21.10 -11.43
C GLY A 56 3.64 -20.38 -10.79
N ASN A 57 4.70 -20.12 -11.54
CA ASN A 57 5.92 -19.49 -11.03
C ASN A 57 5.82 -17.96 -11.10
N TRP A 58 4.97 -17.39 -10.23
CA TRP A 58 4.80 -15.96 -10.14
C TRP A 58 4.43 -15.52 -8.71
N LEU A 59 4.79 -14.30 -8.40
CA LEU A 59 4.38 -13.59 -7.20
C LEU A 59 3.70 -12.29 -7.63
N PHE A 60 2.49 -12.09 -7.17
CA PHE A 60 1.81 -10.80 -7.23
C PHE A 60 2.06 -10.03 -5.94
N ALA A 61 2.51 -8.80 -6.05
CA ALA A 61 2.68 -7.87 -4.94
C ALA A 61 2.03 -6.53 -5.28
N TYR A 62 1.19 -6.03 -4.39
CA TYR A 62 0.58 -4.71 -4.52
C TYR A 62 0.75 -3.93 -3.22
N THR A 63 1.15 -2.69 -3.35
CA THR A 63 1.17 -1.68 -2.27
C THR A 63 1.06 -0.29 -2.87
N SER A 64 0.87 0.73 -2.05
CA SER A 64 0.96 2.14 -2.43
C SER A 64 2.25 2.75 -1.85
N ASP A 65 2.72 3.85 -2.41
CA ASP A 65 3.85 4.63 -1.92
C ASP A 65 3.53 5.36 -0.61
N HIS A 66 2.31 5.88 -0.48
CA HIS A 66 1.77 6.51 0.73
C HIS A 66 0.24 6.42 0.76
N GLY A 67 -0.33 6.69 1.93
CA GLY A 67 -1.77 6.84 2.11
C GLY A 67 -2.24 8.28 1.89
N GLN A 68 -3.52 8.52 2.17
CA GLN A 68 -4.13 9.85 2.11
C GLN A 68 -5.16 10.01 3.23
N TYR A 69 -5.14 11.18 3.87
CA TYR A 69 -6.20 11.60 4.74
C TYR A 69 -7.33 12.23 3.93
N VAL A 70 -8.47 11.56 3.82
CA VAL A 70 -9.63 12.01 3.04
C VAL A 70 -10.85 12.09 3.93
N ARG A 71 -11.56 13.21 3.88
CA ARG A 71 -12.84 13.47 4.57
C ARG A 71 -13.80 14.16 3.58
N GLN A 72 -15.04 14.36 3.98
CA GLN A 72 -16.09 14.88 3.07
C GLN A 72 -15.73 16.19 2.37
N ASP A 73 -15.04 17.07 3.06
CA ASP A 73 -14.72 18.44 2.65
C ASP A 73 -13.24 18.74 2.52
N THR A 74 -12.38 17.79 2.85
CA THR A 74 -10.93 17.98 2.86
C THR A 74 -10.15 16.72 2.52
N TYR A 75 -8.95 16.91 2.01
CA TYR A 75 -7.94 15.85 1.83
C TYR A 75 -6.54 16.41 2.09
N ASN A 76 -5.63 15.54 2.53
CA ASN A 76 -4.23 15.87 2.70
C ASN A 76 -3.35 14.63 2.55
N GLN A 77 -2.11 14.80 2.13
CA GLN A 77 -1.11 13.76 1.96
C GLN A 77 0.00 13.81 3.00
N GLY A 78 0.11 14.85 3.75
CA GLY A 78 1.22 15.08 4.66
C GLY A 78 0.74 15.34 6.08
N THR A 79 -0.18 14.55 6.59
CA THR A 79 -0.64 14.68 7.98
C THR A 79 0.01 13.62 8.86
N VAL A 80 0.06 13.89 10.17
CA VAL A 80 0.42 12.89 11.19
C VAL A 80 -0.67 11.82 11.39
N GLN A 81 -1.75 11.90 10.64
CA GLN A 81 -2.83 10.93 10.71
C GLN A 81 -2.39 9.57 10.16
N PRO A 82 -2.79 8.47 10.80
CA PRO A 82 -2.50 7.11 10.33
C PRO A 82 -2.79 6.89 8.85
N ASP A 83 -3.90 7.44 8.35
CA ASP A 83 -4.35 7.33 6.97
C ASP A 83 -3.30 7.79 5.95
N SER A 84 -2.37 8.68 6.33
CA SER A 84 -1.30 9.18 5.45
C SER A 84 -0.12 8.22 5.34
N TYR A 85 0.05 7.30 6.28
CA TYR A 85 1.20 6.39 6.36
C TYR A 85 0.83 4.93 6.15
N LEU A 86 -0.41 4.55 6.50
CA LEU A 86 -0.87 3.18 6.38
C LEU A 86 -1.38 2.91 4.97
N VAL A 87 -0.79 1.92 4.34
CA VAL A 87 -1.17 1.45 3.00
C VAL A 87 -1.40 -0.05 2.99
N PRO A 88 -2.25 -0.56 2.10
CA PRO A 88 -2.43 -2.00 1.98
C PRO A 88 -1.17 -2.67 1.45
N LEU A 89 -0.91 -3.88 1.92
CA LEU A 89 0.03 -4.82 1.33
C LEU A 89 -0.71 -6.09 0.94
N VAL A 90 -0.70 -6.42 -0.35
CA VAL A 90 -1.26 -7.67 -0.86
C VAL A 90 -0.14 -8.49 -1.49
N LEU A 91 0.05 -9.71 -1.01
CA LEU A 91 0.98 -10.67 -1.56
C LEU A 91 0.23 -11.95 -1.90
N TYR A 92 0.44 -12.46 -3.10
CA TYR A 92 -0.11 -13.74 -3.51
C TYR A 92 0.82 -14.47 -4.48
N SER A 93 1.01 -15.74 -4.24
CA SER A 93 1.68 -16.66 -5.16
C SER A 93 0.99 -18.02 -5.12
N PRO A 94 0.87 -18.76 -6.22
CA PRO A 94 0.47 -20.17 -6.19
C PRO A 94 1.56 -21.08 -5.62
N ASP A 95 2.82 -20.65 -5.61
CA ASP A 95 3.93 -21.39 -5.04
C ASP A 95 3.85 -21.42 -3.50
N LYS A 96 3.77 -22.62 -2.94
CA LYS A 96 3.64 -22.86 -1.49
C LYS A 96 4.87 -22.41 -0.70
N VAL A 97 6.06 -22.48 -1.29
CA VAL A 97 7.30 -22.03 -0.65
C VAL A 97 7.28 -20.51 -0.49
N VAL A 98 6.91 -19.81 -1.55
CA VAL A 98 6.75 -18.35 -1.53
C VAL A 98 5.65 -17.91 -0.57
N GLN A 99 4.49 -18.61 -0.56
CA GLN A 99 3.41 -18.33 0.40
C GLN A 99 3.90 -18.48 1.85
N GLN A 100 4.61 -19.56 2.15
CA GLN A 100 5.13 -19.82 3.50
C GLN A 100 6.14 -18.74 3.92
N ALA A 101 7.04 -18.37 3.03
CA ALA A 101 8.02 -17.30 3.28
C ALA A 101 7.33 -15.95 3.52
N ALA A 102 6.32 -15.59 2.73
CA ALA A 102 5.54 -14.37 2.92
C ALA A 102 4.81 -14.37 4.28
N ASN A 103 4.17 -15.48 4.63
CA ASN A 103 3.49 -15.62 5.92
C ASN A 103 4.47 -15.47 7.09
N GLN A 104 5.65 -16.08 7.01
CA GLN A 104 6.68 -15.94 8.05
C GLN A 104 7.21 -14.51 8.18
N ALA A 105 7.35 -13.80 7.05
CA ALA A 105 7.88 -12.44 7.02
C ALA A 105 6.87 -11.40 7.52
N PHE A 106 5.58 -11.54 7.21
CA PHE A 106 4.62 -10.45 7.38
C PHE A 106 3.50 -10.72 8.39
N VAL A 107 3.02 -11.96 8.53
CA VAL A 107 1.89 -12.26 9.44
C VAL A 107 2.18 -11.92 10.91
N PRO A 108 3.40 -12.10 11.45
CA PRO A 108 3.70 -11.70 12.82
C PRO A 108 3.70 -10.20 13.06
N CYS A 109 3.74 -9.39 11.98
CA CYS A 109 3.88 -7.93 12.05
C CYS A 109 2.53 -7.25 11.85
N GLU A 110 2.09 -6.45 12.79
CA GLU A 110 0.91 -5.59 12.63
C GLU A 110 1.15 -4.54 11.52
N ILE A 111 2.38 -4.03 11.45
CA ILE A 111 2.82 -3.06 10.43
C ILE A 111 4.22 -3.45 9.94
N ALA A 112 4.44 -3.29 8.63
CA ALA A 112 5.73 -3.48 7.98
C ALA A 112 6.13 -2.25 7.18
N PHE A 113 7.42 -1.97 7.10
CA PHE A 113 7.95 -0.94 6.20
C PHE A 113 8.08 -1.46 4.77
N HIS A 114 8.01 -0.58 3.79
CA HIS A 114 8.34 -0.89 2.38
C HIS A 114 9.73 -1.52 2.22
N GLN A 115 10.68 -1.19 3.08
CA GLN A 115 12.01 -1.81 3.07
C GLN A 115 11.92 -3.32 3.32
N GLN A 116 11.06 -3.77 4.24
CA GLN A 116 10.84 -5.20 4.49
C GLN A 116 10.26 -5.90 3.26
N LEU A 117 9.30 -5.27 2.58
CA LEU A 117 8.78 -5.77 1.31
C LEU A 117 9.87 -5.85 0.25
N SER A 118 10.69 -4.81 0.10
CA SER A 118 11.79 -4.79 -0.87
C SER A 118 12.78 -5.91 -0.61
N THR A 119 13.18 -6.12 0.65
CA THR A 119 14.08 -7.21 1.05
C THR A 119 13.47 -8.58 0.74
N PHE A 120 12.19 -8.76 1.05
CA PHE A 120 11.46 -10.00 0.74
C PHE A 120 11.42 -10.29 -0.77
N LEU A 121 11.11 -9.27 -1.58
CA LEU A 121 11.06 -9.43 -3.04
C LEU A 121 12.43 -9.78 -3.64
N ILE A 122 13.50 -9.12 -3.18
CA ILE A 122 14.88 -9.41 -3.61
C ILE A 122 15.28 -10.84 -3.24
N HIS A 123 14.96 -11.28 -2.02
CA HIS A 123 15.19 -12.66 -1.58
C HIS A 123 14.42 -13.68 -2.44
N THR A 124 13.14 -13.39 -2.73
CA THR A 124 12.29 -14.26 -3.58
C THR A 124 12.82 -14.37 -5.02
N LEU A 125 13.54 -13.35 -5.50
CA LEU A 125 14.23 -13.38 -6.79
C LEU A 125 15.54 -14.18 -6.76
N GLY A 126 15.92 -14.77 -5.61
CA GLY A 126 17.10 -15.65 -5.46
C GLY A 126 18.39 -14.93 -5.05
N TYR A 127 18.31 -13.67 -4.65
CA TYR A 127 19.47 -12.96 -4.10
C TYR A 127 19.62 -13.25 -2.60
N ASP A 128 20.87 -13.29 -2.14
CA ASP A 128 21.20 -13.50 -0.73
C ASP A 128 20.91 -12.21 0.08
N MET A 129 19.67 -12.07 0.47
CA MET A 129 19.20 -10.98 1.35
C MET A 129 18.50 -11.60 2.56
N PRO A 130 18.93 -11.26 3.78
CA PRO A 130 18.26 -11.74 4.97
C PRO A 130 16.85 -11.17 5.05
N VAL A 131 15.84 -12.04 5.06
CA VAL A 131 14.48 -11.65 5.38
C VAL A 131 14.42 -11.48 6.89
N SER A 132 14.40 -10.25 7.36
CA SER A 132 14.29 -9.92 8.78
C SER A 132 12.85 -10.14 9.28
N GLY A 133 12.69 -10.30 10.59
CA GLY A 133 11.39 -10.22 11.25
C GLY A 133 10.72 -8.84 11.11
N CYS A 134 9.85 -8.48 12.04
CA CYS A 134 9.17 -7.19 12.00
C CYS A 134 10.18 -6.04 12.01
N SER A 135 10.03 -5.11 11.09
CA SER A 135 10.92 -3.95 10.97
C SER A 135 10.69 -2.98 12.12
N GLU A 136 11.78 -2.34 12.55
CA GLU A 136 11.75 -1.23 13.50
C GLU A 136 12.23 0.04 12.81
N GLY A 137 11.73 1.19 13.25
CA GLY A 137 12.14 2.47 12.72
C GLY A 137 11.17 3.60 13.04
N SER A 138 11.42 4.74 12.44
CA SER A 138 10.53 5.89 12.58
C SER A 138 10.38 6.62 11.25
N VAL A 139 9.19 7.17 11.04
CA VAL A 139 8.90 8.14 9.97
C VAL A 139 8.60 9.46 10.65
N THR A 140 9.33 10.50 10.29
CA THR A 140 9.11 11.85 10.83
C THR A 140 8.47 12.72 9.75
N GLY A 141 7.40 13.39 10.11
CA GLY A 141 6.71 14.34 9.25
C GLY A 141 7.53 15.61 9.01
N ASN A 142 7.07 16.41 8.06
CA ASN A 142 7.73 17.66 7.66
C ASN A 142 6.87 18.86 8.10
N LEU A 143 7.43 19.71 8.95
CA LEU A 143 6.77 20.93 9.43
C LEU A 143 6.34 21.87 8.30
N ILE A 144 7.05 21.87 7.16
CA ILE A 144 6.74 22.75 6.01
C ILE A 144 5.47 22.28 5.31
N THR A 145 5.23 20.97 5.25
CA THR A 145 4.03 20.40 4.64
C THR A 145 2.85 20.26 5.60
N GLY A 146 3.04 20.63 6.88
CA GLY A 146 1.99 20.59 7.91
C GLY A 146 1.76 19.23 8.56
N ASP A 147 2.62 18.26 8.29
CA ASP A 147 2.59 16.93 8.90
C ASP A 147 3.61 16.79 10.04
N ALA A 148 3.61 17.75 10.92
CA ALA A 148 4.44 17.69 12.12
C ALA A 148 4.06 16.49 12.99
N GLY A 149 5.07 15.71 13.39
CA GLY A 149 4.90 14.52 14.23
C GLY A 149 5.75 13.36 13.76
N SER A 150 5.67 12.25 14.41
CA SER A 150 6.36 11.03 14.04
C SER A 150 5.52 9.78 14.24
N LEU A 151 5.77 8.78 13.43
CA LEU A 151 5.29 7.43 13.57
C LEU A 151 6.49 6.55 13.93
N ASN A 152 6.48 5.97 15.13
CA ASN A 152 7.47 5.00 15.54
C ASN A 152 6.92 3.59 15.36
N ILE A 153 7.72 2.69 14.83
CA ILE A 153 7.38 1.28 14.69
C ILE A 153 8.40 0.46 15.50
N ARG A 154 7.89 -0.32 16.44
CA ARG A 154 8.69 -1.26 17.25
C ARG A 154 7.91 -2.56 17.40
N ASP A 155 8.61 -3.69 17.22
CA ASP A 155 8.00 -5.03 17.30
C ASP A 155 6.75 -5.18 16.40
N GLY A 156 6.75 -4.53 15.23
CA GLY A 156 5.62 -4.52 14.29
C GLY A 156 4.40 -3.72 14.74
N LYS A 157 4.50 -2.89 15.79
CA LYS A 157 3.45 -2.02 16.29
C LYS A 157 3.74 -0.56 16.02
N ALA A 158 2.71 0.21 15.74
CA ALA A 158 2.82 1.64 15.45
C ALA A 158 2.45 2.49 16.66
N GLU A 159 3.28 3.49 16.94
CA GLU A 159 3.02 4.55 17.92
C GLU A 159 3.10 5.91 17.22
N TYR A 160 2.00 6.66 17.24
CA TYR A 160 1.93 7.99 16.68
C TYR A 160 2.27 9.03 17.75
N VAL A 161 3.26 9.88 17.46
CA VAL A 161 3.65 11.00 18.33
C VAL A 161 3.23 12.29 17.63
N TYR A 162 2.21 12.94 18.18
CA TYR A 162 1.74 14.23 17.71
C TYR A 162 2.62 15.36 18.22
N PRO A 163 2.79 16.46 17.47
CA PRO A 163 3.47 17.63 17.96
C PRO A 163 2.67 18.24 19.15
N GLN A 164 3.40 18.68 20.14
CA GLN A 164 2.82 19.44 21.27
C GLN A 164 2.50 20.87 20.85
#